data_117ce0233807f99bf68f621dc2ebb121
#
_entry.id   117ce0233807f99bf68f621dc2ebb121
#
_cell.length_a   1.000
_cell.length_b   1.000
_cell.length_c   1.000
_cell.angle_alpha   90.00
_cell.angle_beta   90.00
_cell.angle_gamma   90.00
#
_symmetry.space_group_name_H-M   'P 1'
#
loop_
_entity.id
_entity.type
_entity.pdbx_description
1 polymer ?
#
loop_
_entity_poly.entity_id
_entity_poly.type
_entity_poly.pdbx_seq_one_letter_code
_entity_poly.pdbx_strand_id
1 'polypeptide(L)'
;MATIIEMPELVLEKVIAFLDFKAVLTLRQVCHDFRNFIDDLNDSKLPDSKFQEIKFVSDDRRISFGLEESKKRFTCISYSKGQRSFCGKTEFFGYSNILNVAVRDMEMILKFQKTILERLQFEFHNVQLYGGSLVHTVPIKLSNMLQKLNRNVKTRTLSIKTNDPSPIMQILRFVDPGALKTIELSSLDGKMEIEIDEFAKTEQWKKADGIHCGFNVLNLNLEDICHFSSCSITLNSITAQELDFLRKTPQKTSDFSFFCVVLSLLHGLKNDFWTVDRYGKC
;
A
#
# COMPACT_ATOMS: atom_id res chain seq x y z
N MET A 1 21.64 -37.05 20.63
CA MET A 1 21.18 -35.70 21.07
C MET A 1 19.88 -35.42 20.36
N ALA A 2 18.78 -35.17 21.07
CA ALA A 2 17.53 -34.74 20.44
C ALA A 2 17.76 -33.40 19.76
N THR A 3 17.36 -33.27 18.51
CA THR A 3 17.44 -31.98 17.79
C THR A 3 16.23 -31.11 18.16
N ILE A 4 16.38 -29.81 18.09
CA ILE A 4 15.29 -28.88 18.45
C ILE A 4 14.03 -29.12 17.62
N ILE A 5 14.15 -29.65 16.40
CA ILE A 5 13.02 -29.98 15.51
C ILE A 5 12.25 -31.22 15.95
N GLU A 6 12.83 -32.06 16.81
CA GLU A 6 12.17 -33.25 17.37
C GLU A 6 11.31 -32.90 18.61
N MET A 7 11.27 -31.63 19.01
CA MET A 7 10.38 -31.19 20.08
C MET A 7 8.91 -31.31 19.66
N PRO A 8 8.01 -31.55 20.62
CA PRO A 8 6.57 -31.52 20.33
C PRO A 8 6.16 -30.23 19.64
N GLU A 9 5.27 -30.32 18.64
CA GLU A 9 4.78 -29.21 17.83
C GLU A 9 4.33 -28.01 18.71
N LEU A 10 3.60 -28.26 19.78
CA LEU A 10 3.14 -27.23 20.73
C LEU A 10 4.29 -26.43 21.37
N VAL A 11 5.43 -27.08 21.59
CA VAL A 11 6.62 -26.41 22.15
C VAL A 11 7.25 -25.53 21.10
N LEU A 12 7.38 -26.03 19.87
CA LEU A 12 7.92 -25.25 18.74
C LEU A 12 7.03 -24.03 18.45
N GLU A 13 5.71 -24.18 18.47
CA GLU A 13 4.77 -23.07 18.31
C GLU A 13 4.99 -21.98 19.38
N LYS A 14 5.12 -22.39 20.65
CA LYS A 14 5.41 -21.43 21.73
C LYS A 14 6.76 -20.75 21.55
N VAL A 15 7.80 -21.48 21.16
CA VAL A 15 9.12 -20.89 20.88
C VAL A 15 9.01 -19.83 19.80
N ILE A 16 8.35 -20.16 18.68
CA ILE A 16 8.15 -19.21 17.56
C ILE A 16 7.37 -17.99 18.00
N ALA A 17 6.32 -18.14 18.80
CA ALA A 17 5.50 -17.02 19.30
C ALA A 17 6.29 -16.01 20.15
N PHE A 18 7.39 -16.41 20.78
CA PHE A 18 8.28 -15.53 21.55
C PHE A 18 9.38 -14.85 20.72
N LEU A 19 9.60 -15.29 19.47
CA LEU A 19 10.60 -14.72 18.60
C LEU A 19 10.09 -13.44 17.94
N ASP A 20 11.01 -12.54 17.58
CA ASP A 20 10.68 -11.44 16.69
C ASP A 20 10.65 -11.90 15.23
N PHE A 21 10.11 -11.05 14.36
CA PHE A 21 10.02 -11.32 12.92
C PHE A 21 11.36 -11.72 12.28
N LYS A 22 12.47 -11.04 12.66
CA LYS A 22 13.81 -11.31 12.10
C LYS A 22 14.34 -12.66 12.54
N ALA A 23 14.14 -13.00 13.81
CA ALA A 23 14.53 -14.29 14.35
C ALA A 23 13.79 -15.45 13.68
N VAL A 24 12.48 -15.30 13.44
CA VAL A 24 11.69 -16.30 12.71
C VAL A 24 12.16 -16.43 11.27
N LEU A 25 12.43 -15.33 10.56
CA LEU A 25 13.01 -15.40 9.21
C LEU A 25 14.37 -16.07 9.19
N THR A 26 15.20 -15.84 10.22
CA THR A 26 16.50 -16.53 10.36
C THR A 26 16.29 -18.02 10.61
N LEU A 27 15.35 -18.40 11.48
CA LEU A 27 15.04 -19.80 11.76
C LEU A 27 14.55 -20.54 10.52
N ARG A 28 13.75 -19.91 9.67
CA ARG A 28 13.33 -20.47 8.37
C ARG A 28 14.50 -20.77 7.42
N GLN A 29 15.66 -20.16 7.61
CA GLN A 29 16.86 -20.36 6.80
C GLN A 29 17.76 -21.49 7.33
N VAL A 30 17.51 -21.98 8.55
CA VAL A 30 18.35 -23.01 9.18
C VAL A 30 18.20 -24.36 8.48
N CYS A 31 16.96 -24.83 8.25
CA CYS A 31 16.68 -26.07 7.54
C CYS A 31 15.28 -26.07 6.92
N HIS A 32 15.03 -27.09 6.07
CA HIS A 32 13.74 -27.27 5.40
C HIS A 32 12.59 -27.54 6.38
N ASP A 33 12.85 -28.29 7.44
CA ASP A 33 11.82 -28.68 8.40
C ASP A 33 11.31 -27.47 9.18
N PHE A 34 12.19 -26.59 9.65
CA PHE A 34 11.79 -25.31 10.24
C PHE A 34 11.02 -24.43 9.26
N ARG A 35 11.47 -24.38 8.01
CA ARG A 35 10.77 -23.61 6.98
C ARG A 35 9.36 -24.13 6.79
N ASN A 36 9.19 -25.41 6.57
CA ASN A 36 7.89 -26.04 6.37
C ASN A 36 7.00 -25.83 7.59
N PHE A 37 7.54 -26.10 8.78
CA PHE A 37 6.80 -25.91 10.03
C PHE A 37 6.28 -24.47 10.19
N ILE A 38 7.12 -23.45 9.95
CA ILE A 38 6.73 -22.04 10.07
C ILE A 38 5.74 -21.66 8.98
N ASP A 39 5.92 -22.14 7.75
CA ASP A 39 5.04 -21.84 6.61
C ASP A 39 3.64 -22.46 6.76
N ASP A 40 3.54 -23.61 7.46
CA ASP A 40 2.29 -24.33 7.74
C ASP A 40 1.57 -23.81 9.00
N LEU A 41 2.25 -22.99 9.84
CA LEU A 41 1.61 -22.39 11.00
C LEU A 41 0.45 -21.49 10.63
N ASN A 42 -0.63 -21.62 11.40
CA ASN A 42 -1.74 -20.68 11.30
C ASN A 42 -1.25 -19.26 11.67
N ASP A 43 -1.73 -18.24 10.93
CA ASP A 43 -1.37 -16.84 11.14
C ASP A 43 -1.54 -16.38 12.60
N SER A 44 -2.54 -16.93 13.32
CA SER A 44 -2.78 -16.61 14.73
C SER A 44 -1.64 -17.02 15.66
N LYS A 45 -0.85 -18.04 15.30
CA LYS A 45 0.27 -18.58 16.08
C LYS A 45 1.60 -17.88 15.78
N LEU A 46 1.69 -17.17 14.65
CA LEU A 46 2.87 -16.37 14.31
C LEU A 46 2.96 -15.13 15.23
N PRO A 47 4.16 -14.65 15.57
CA PRO A 47 4.31 -13.39 16.31
C PRO A 47 3.86 -12.19 15.47
N ASP A 48 3.43 -11.11 16.14
CA ASP A 48 3.11 -9.86 15.47
C ASP A 48 4.39 -9.08 15.15
N SER A 49 4.60 -8.74 13.89
CA SER A 49 5.77 -7.96 13.46
C SER A 49 5.75 -6.51 13.95
N LYS A 50 4.56 -5.95 14.19
CA LYS A 50 4.34 -4.57 14.68
C LYS A 50 5.01 -3.50 13.82
N PHE A 51 5.09 -3.72 12.52
CA PHE A 51 5.52 -2.68 11.60
C PHE A 51 4.53 -1.52 11.63
N GLN A 52 5.05 -0.31 11.54
CA GLN A 52 4.26 0.90 11.38
C GLN A 52 4.04 1.22 9.91
N GLU A 53 5.07 1.03 9.10
CA GLU A 53 5.00 1.23 7.67
C GLU A 53 5.54 0.02 6.91
N ILE A 54 4.82 -0.36 5.86
CA ILE A 54 5.27 -1.31 4.85
C ILE A 54 5.22 -0.58 3.51
N LYS A 55 6.38 -0.48 2.86
CA LYS A 55 6.52 0.12 1.55
C LYS A 55 6.98 -0.93 0.55
N PHE A 56 6.25 -1.07 -0.55
CA PHE A 56 6.60 -1.86 -1.72
C PHE A 56 6.96 -0.94 -2.87
N VAL A 57 8.12 -1.14 -3.49
CA VAL A 57 8.54 -0.40 -4.68
C VAL A 57 8.93 -1.39 -5.75
N SER A 58 8.38 -1.21 -6.95
CA SER A 58 8.76 -1.96 -8.14
C SER A 58 9.19 -0.98 -9.23
N ASP A 59 10.46 -1.03 -9.60
CA ASP A 59 11.03 -0.24 -10.69
C ASP A 59 11.61 -1.15 -11.80
N ASP A 60 12.20 -0.57 -12.84
CA ASP A 60 12.77 -1.25 -14.00
C ASP A 60 13.96 -2.19 -13.67
N ARG A 61 14.56 -2.06 -12.49
CA ARG A 61 15.79 -2.77 -12.10
C ARG A 61 15.64 -3.62 -10.87
N ARG A 62 14.66 -3.30 -10.02
CA ARG A 62 14.53 -3.93 -8.71
C ARG A 62 13.09 -3.92 -8.19
N ILE A 63 12.85 -4.85 -7.29
CA ILE A 63 11.72 -4.80 -6.35
C ILE A 63 12.32 -4.60 -4.96
N SER A 64 11.70 -3.80 -4.12
CA SER A 64 12.16 -3.61 -2.75
C SER A 64 11.01 -3.46 -1.78
N PHE A 65 11.24 -3.92 -0.54
CA PHE A 65 10.39 -3.66 0.63
C PHE A 65 11.14 -2.79 1.61
N GLY A 66 10.47 -1.76 2.08
CA GLY A 66 10.84 -1.00 3.26
C GLY A 66 9.92 -1.38 4.40
N LEU A 67 10.48 -1.76 5.54
CA LEU A 67 9.75 -2.15 6.75
C LEU A 67 10.20 -1.22 7.87
N GLU A 68 9.27 -0.42 8.42
CA GLU A 68 9.57 0.50 9.51
C GLU A 68 8.92 0.01 10.81
N GLU A 69 9.73 -0.12 11.85
CA GLU A 69 9.30 -0.44 13.21
C GLU A 69 9.06 0.86 14.02
N SER A 70 8.30 0.76 15.13
CA SER A 70 7.93 1.89 16.01
C SER A 70 9.10 2.75 16.54
N LYS A 71 10.32 2.24 16.52
CA LYS A 71 11.53 2.97 16.95
C LYS A 71 12.33 3.56 15.79
N LYS A 72 11.69 3.80 14.64
CA LYS A 72 12.35 4.25 13.40
C LYS A 72 13.47 3.32 12.93
N ARG A 73 13.40 2.04 13.33
CA ARG A 73 14.26 1.00 12.76
C ARG A 73 13.72 0.65 11.40
N PHE A 74 14.56 0.86 10.40
CA PHE A 74 14.23 0.58 9.02
C PHE A 74 14.93 -0.71 8.57
N THR A 75 14.17 -1.59 7.96
CA THR A 75 14.67 -2.83 7.36
C THR A 75 14.33 -2.82 5.88
N CYS A 76 15.31 -3.08 5.02
CA CYS A 76 15.11 -3.16 3.59
C CYS A 76 15.38 -4.59 3.10
N ILE A 77 14.48 -5.07 2.22
CA ILE A 77 14.69 -6.29 1.44
C ILE A 77 14.69 -5.86 -0.02
N SER A 78 15.71 -6.22 -0.78
CA SER A 78 15.79 -5.85 -2.19
C SER A 78 16.00 -7.05 -3.08
N TYR A 79 15.44 -6.97 -4.29
CA TYR A 79 15.47 -8.02 -5.30
C TYR A 79 15.92 -7.41 -6.62
N SER A 80 17.06 -7.80 -7.10
CA SER A 80 17.61 -7.32 -8.37
C SER A 80 18.52 -8.38 -9.00
N LYS A 81 18.63 -8.41 -10.31
CA LYS A 81 19.54 -9.34 -11.03
C LYS A 81 19.44 -10.80 -10.59
N GLY A 82 18.22 -11.27 -10.26
CA GLY A 82 17.99 -12.65 -9.79
C GLY A 82 18.43 -12.90 -8.35
N GLN A 83 18.79 -11.89 -7.60
CA GLN A 83 19.25 -11.95 -6.21
C GLN A 83 18.30 -11.26 -5.25
N ARG A 84 18.19 -11.81 -4.05
CA ARG A 84 17.56 -11.21 -2.89
C ARG A 84 18.60 -10.77 -1.89
N SER A 85 18.54 -9.55 -1.42
CA SER A 85 19.41 -9.02 -0.38
C SER A 85 18.60 -8.64 0.85
N PHE A 86 18.98 -9.16 2.01
CA PHE A 86 18.33 -8.90 3.29
C PHE A 86 19.35 -8.89 4.42
N CYS A 87 19.40 -7.84 5.23
CA CYS A 87 20.32 -7.70 6.37
C CYS A 87 21.78 -8.03 6.02
N GLY A 88 22.27 -7.55 4.88
CA GLY A 88 23.65 -7.77 4.43
C GLY A 88 23.95 -9.16 3.83
N LYS A 89 22.95 -10.06 3.81
CA LYS A 89 23.07 -11.37 3.16
C LYS A 89 22.42 -11.31 1.78
N THR A 90 23.06 -11.98 0.81
CA THR A 90 22.55 -12.07 -0.57
C THR A 90 22.36 -13.53 -0.96
N GLU A 91 21.22 -13.85 -1.55
CA GLU A 91 20.84 -15.18 -2.00
C GLU A 91 20.43 -15.12 -3.48
N PHE A 92 20.85 -16.08 -4.29
CA PHE A 92 20.57 -16.12 -5.73
C PHE A 92 19.43 -17.10 -6.02
N PHE A 93 18.38 -16.61 -6.70
CA PHE A 93 17.18 -17.38 -7.07
C PHE A 93 17.00 -17.55 -8.58
N GLY A 94 17.82 -16.89 -9.39
CA GLY A 94 17.66 -16.81 -10.84
C GLY A 94 16.69 -15.71 -11.29
N TYR A 95 16.88 -15.22 -12.49
CA TYR A 95 16.14 -14.05 -13.02
C TYR A 95 14.64 -14.29 -13.17
N SER A 96 14.23 -15.48 -13.61
CA SER A 96 12.82 -15.81 -13.87
C SER A 96 11.95 -15.92 -12.62
N ASN A 97 12.55 -16.13 -11.45
CA ASN A 97 11.83 -16.42 -10.21
C ASN A 97 11.73 -15.22 -9.25
N ILE A 98 12.48 -14.14 -9.51
CA ILE A 98 12.65 -13.07 -8.53
C ILE A 98 11.33 -12.39 -8.10
N LEU A 99 10.40 -12.19 -9.03
CA LEU A 99 9.08 -11.64 -8.71
C LEU A 99 8.26 -12.59 -7.83
N ASN A 100 8.31 -13.89 -8.10
CA ASN A 100 7.60 -14.87 -7.27
C ASN A 100 8.17 -14.93 -5.85
N VAL A 101 9.50 -14.81 -5.71
CA VAL A 101 10.17 -14.73 -4.41
C VAL A 101 9.74 -13.46 -3.67
N ALA A 102 9.73 -12.31 -4.34
CA ALA A 102 9.30 -11.04 -3.74
C ALA A 102 7.84 -11.11 -3.27
N VAL A 103 6.92 -11.61 -4.10
CA VAL A 103 5.51 -11.76 -3.73
C VAL A 103 5.31 -12.70 -2.55
N ARG A 104 6.07 -13.82 -2.49
CA ARG A 104 6.05 -14.74 -1.35
C ARG A 104 6.59 -14.11 -0.07
N ASP A 105 7.63 -13.32 -0.16
CA ASP A 105 8.15 -12.59 1.00
C ASP A 105 7.16 -11.53 1.49
N MET A 106 6.44 -10.84 0.58
CA MET A 106 5.35 -9.91 0.95
C MET A 106 4.20 -10.64 1.66
N GLU A 107 3.80 -11.81 1.14
CA GLU A 107 2.81 -12.67 1.81
C GLU A 107 3.23 -12.98 3.24
N MET A 108 4.48 -13.39 3.43
CA MET A 108 5.03 -13.69 4.75
C MET A 108 5.04 -12.46 5.66
N ILE A 109 5.50 -11.30 5.18
CA ILE A 109 5.49 -10.05 5.93
C ILE A 109 4.06 -9.74 6.43
N LEU A 110 3.08 -9.85 5.53
CA LEU A 110 1.69 -9.56 5.87
C LEU A 110 1.09 -10.61 6.82
N LYS A 111 1.47 -11.90 6.73
CA LYS A 111 1.04 -12.92 7.70
C LYS A 111 1.45 -12.59 9.14
N PHE A 112 2.64 -12.01 9.31
CA PHE A 112 3.13 -11.58 10.61
C PHE A 112 2.53 -10.25 11.09
N GLN A 113 1.96 -9.44 10.21
CA GLN A 113 1.40 -8.13 10.58
C GLN A 113 -0.03 -8.29 11.09
N LYS A 114 -0.23 -8.16 12.40
CA LYS A 114 -1.54 -8.25 13.07
C LYS A 114 -2.07 -6.90 13.50
N THR A 115 -1.16 -6.04 13.98
CA THR A 115 -1.49 -4.66 14.36
C THR A 115 -1.80 -3.81 13.14
N ILE A 116 -2.55 -2.73 13.35
CA ILE A 116 -2.89 -1.77 12.29
C ILE A 116 -1.62 -1.04 11.86
N LEU A 117 -1.33 -1.04 10.55
CA LEU A 117 -0.27 -0.23 9.96
C LEU A 117 -0.68 1.26 10.01
N GLU A 118 0.27 2.14 10.28
CA GLU A 118 0.06 3.58 10.05
C GLU A 118 0.03 3.86 8.55
N ARG A 119 0.92 3.17 7.76
CA ARG A 119 0.98 3.34 6.31
C ARG A 119 1.28 2.02 5.59
N LEU A 120 0.52 1.76 4.54
CA LEU A 120 0.81 0.73 3.53
C LEU A 120 1.00 1.45 2.19
N GLN A 121 2.20 1.34 1.62
CA GLN A 121 2.56 2.08 0.41
C GLN A 121 2.98 1.14 -0.72
N PHE A 122 2.46 1.43 -1.92
CA PHE A 122 2.85 0.78 -3.17
C PHE A 122 3.32 1.82 -4.18
N GLU A 123 4.49 1.58 -4.78
CA GLU A 123 5.01 2.38 -5.89
C GLU A 123 5.28 1.46 -7.08
N PHE A 124 4.56 1.68 -8.17
CA PHE A 124 4.69 0.92 -9.40
C PHE A 124 5.26 1.82 -10.50
N HIS A 125 6.57 1.79 -10.67
CA HIS A 125 7.22 2.46 -11.79
C HIS A 125 7.06 1.61 -13.05
N ASN A 126 7.01 2.25 -14.24
CA ASN A 126 6.92 1.54 -15.51
C ASN A 126 8.12 0.61 -15.69
N VAL A 127 7.86 -0.68 -15.57
CA VAL A 127 8.89 -1.72 -15.57
C VAL A 127 8.93 -2.38 -16.94
N GLN A 128 9.85 -1.97 -17.78
CA GLN A 128 10.29 -2.77 -18.92
C GLN A 128 11.42 -3.69 -18.46
N LEU A 129 11.11 -4.77 -17.72
CA LEU A 129 12.11 -5.79 -17.43
C LEU A 129 12.25 -6.70 -18.65
N TYR A 130 13.40 -6.57 -19.31
CA TYR A 130 13.94 -7.51 -20.32
C TYR A 130 12.91 -8.38 -21.06
N GLY A 131 12.35 -7.84 -22.17
CA GLY A 131 11.67 -8.64 -23.20
C GLY A 131 10.20 -8.99 -22.97
N GLY A 132 9.54 -8.49 -21.94
CA GLY A 132 8.09 -8.68 -21.73
C GLY A 132 7.52 -7.57 -20.86
N SER A 133 6.30 -7.12 -21.18
CA SER A 133 5.58 -6.12 -20.40
C SER A 133 5.27 -6.65 -18.99
N LEU A 134 6.16 -6.45 -18.02
CA LEU A 134 5.95 -6.78 -16.61
C LEU A 134 5.09 -5.74 -15.89
N VAL A 135 4.81 -4.60 -16.52
CA VAL A 135 4.06 -3.48 -15.95
C VAL A 135 2.72 -3.93 -15.32
N HIS A 136 2.04 -4.86 -15.96
CA HIS A 136 0.76 -5.38 -15.46
C HIS A 136 0.88 -6.62 -14.57
N THR A 137 2.03 -7.28 -14.54
CA THR A 137 2.17 -8.59 -13.87
C THR A 137 2.36 -8.45 -12.35
N VAL A 138 3.06 -7.41 -11.90
CA VAL A 138 3.34 -7.20 -10.47
C VAL A 138 2.07 -6.93 -9.69
N PRO A 139 1.20 -5.95 -10.06
CA PRO A 139 -0.06 -5.71 -9.35
C PRO A 139 -0.98 -6.92 -9.35
N ILE A 140 -1.08 -7.67 -10.46
CA ILE A 140 -1.91 -8.88 -10.56
C ILE A 140 -1.41 -9.95 -9.58
N LYS A 141 -0.09 -10.19 -9.51
CA LYS A 141 0.48 -11.17 -8.57
C LYS A 141 0.28 -10.75 -7.12
N LEU A 142 0.42 -9.46 -6.80
CA LEU A 142 0.12 -8.93 -5.47
C LEU A 142 -1.36 -9.08 -5.13
N SER A 143 -2.27 -8.76 -6.06
CA SER A 143 -3.70 -8.95 -5.90
C SER A 143 -4.06 -10.42 -5.61
N ASN A 144 -3.51 -11.36 -6.37
CA ASN A 144 -3.71 -12.79 -6.16
C ASN A 144 -3.16 -13.26 -4.81
N MET A 145 -2.03 -12.72 -4.37
CA MET A 145 -1.46 -13.00 -3.06
C MET A 145 -2.35 -12.45 -1.95
N LEU A 146 -2.81 -11.19 -2.05
CA LEU A 146 -3.72 -10.57 -1.08
C LEU A 146 -5.03 -11.35 -0.97
N GLN A 147 -5.56 -11.85 -2.08
CA GLN A 147 -6.74 -12.72 -2.09
C GLN A 147 -6.52 -14.02 -1.31
N LYS A 148 -5.32 -14.63 -1.44
CA LYS A 148 -4.96 -15.86 -0.72
C LYS A 148 -4.83 -15.67 0.79
N LEU A 149 -4.48 -14.46 1.26
CA LEU A 149 -4.41 -14.16 2.70
C LEU A 149 -5.76 -14.33 3.41
N ASN A 150 -6.87 -14.38 2.67
CA ASN A 150 -8.23 -14.57 3.18
C ASN A 150 -8.59 -13.60 4.34
N ARG A 151 -7.98 -12.43 4.37
CA ARG A 151 -8.25 -11.35 5.31
C ARG A 151 -7.85 -10.01 4.72
N ASN A 152 -8.52 -8.95 5.13
CA ASN A 152 -8.17 -7.60 4.74
C ASN A 152 -6.96 -7.10 5.53
N VAL A 153 -6.10 -6.34 4.85
CA VAL A 153 -4.94 -5.68 5.46
C VAL A 153 -5.40 -4.44 6.21
N LYS A 154 -5.06 -4.36 7.49
CA LYS A 154 -5.43 -3.22 8.33
C LYS A 154 -4.37 -2.13 8.23
N THR A 155 -4.73 -0.99 7.66
CA THR A 155 -3.87 0.20 7.59
C THR A 155 -4.68 1.47 7.78
N ARG A 156 -4.08 2.50 8.39
CA ARG A 156 -4.69 3.84 8.50
C ARG A 156 -4.58 4.61 7.19
N THR A 157 -3.43 4.52 6.53
CA THR A 157 -3.18 5.18 5.26
C THR A 157 -2.81 4.15 4.19
N LEU A 158 -3.53 4.15 3.08
CA LEU A 158 -3.14 3.45 1.86
C LEU A 158 -2.59 4.47 0.87
N SER A 159 -1.33 4.29 0.46
CA SER A 159 -0.67 5.15 -0.52
C SER A 159 -0.32 4.34 -1.76
N ILE A 160 -0.80 4.74 -2.93
CA ILE A 160 -0.50 4.09 -4.21
C ILE A 160 0.03 5.13 -5.20
N LYS A 161 1.26 4.89 -5.66
CA LYS A 161 1.93 5.71 -6.66
C LYS A 161 2.17 4.91 -7.92
N THR A 162 1.60 5.37 -9.04
CA THR A 162 1.63 4.62 -10.31
C THR A 162 1.36 5.53 -11.50
N ASN A 163 1.79 5.12 -12.70
CA ASN A 163 1.37 5.74 -13.97
C ASN A 163 0.23 5.00 -14.65
N ASP A 164 -0.35 3.98 -14.03
CA ASP A 164 -1.51 3.24 -14.53
C ASP A 164 -2.54 3.13 -13.39
N PRO A 165 -3.79 3.59 -13.56
CA PRO A 165 -4.83 3.49 -12.54
C PRO A 165 -5.24 2.05 -12.18
N SER A 166 -5.01 1.09 -13.09
CA SER A 166 -5.49 -0.29 -12.92
C SER A 166 -5.00 -1.01 -11.65
N PRO A 167 -3.77 -0.80 -11.14
CA PRO A 167 -3.32 -1.37 -9.87
C PRO A 167 -4.12 -0.91 -8.65
N ILE A 168 -4.72 0.27 -8.69
CA ILE A 168 -5.38 0.87 -7.53
C ILE A 168 -6.54 -0.02 -7.07
N MET A 169 -7.47 -0.36 -7.97
CA MET A 169 -8.61 -1.23 -7.64
C MET A 169 -8.17 -2.66 -7.28
N GLN A 170 -7.08 -3.13 -7.86
CA GLN A 170 -6.53 -4.45 -7.55
C GLN A 170 -6.02 -4.57 -6.11
N ILE A 171 -5.62 -3.46 -5.49
CA ILE A 171 -5.10 -3.40 -4.12
C ILE A 171 -6.15 -2.91 -3.14
N LEU A 172 -6.87 -1.83 -3.46
CA LEU A 172 -7.80 -1.13 -2.56
C LEU A 172 -8.82 -2.09 -1.93
N ARG A 173 -9.40 -2.98 -2.70
CA ARG A 173 -10.43 -3.94 -2.24
C ARG A 173 -9.97 -4.90 -1.13
N PHE A 174 -8.67 -5.07 -0.93
CA PHE A 174 -8.11 -5.95 0.11
C PHE A 174 -7.70 -5.20 1.37
N VAL A 175 -7.96 -3.90 1.43
CA VAL A 175 -7.73 -3.09 2.63
C VAL A 175 -8.99 -3.09 3.50
N ASP A 176 -8.82 -3.18 4.81
CA ASP A 176 -9.92 -3.14 5.76
C ASP A 176 -10.56 -1.74 5.79
N PRO A 177 -11.82 -1.60 5.34
CA PRO A 177 -12.48 -0.30 5.30
C PRO A 177 -12.77 0.27 6.70
N GLY A 178 -12.76 -0.56 7.75
CA GLY A 178 -12.94 -0.10 9.12
C GLY A 178 -11.67 0.49 9.74
N ALA A 179 -10.50 0.12 9.23
CA ALA A 179 -9.22 0.64 9.69
C ALA A 179 -8.73 1.83 8.84
N LEU A 180 -9.13 1.90 7.56
CA LEU A 180 -8.64 2.88 6.59
C LEU A 180 -9.19 4.27 6.90
N LYS A 181 -8.26 5.24 7.06
CA LYS A 181 -8.58 6.64 7.31
C LYS A 181 -8.26 7.52 6.12
N THR A 182 -7.16 7.28 5.44
CA THR A 182 -6.69 8.13 4.35
C THR A 182 -6.32 7.31 3.13
N ILE A 183 -6.75 7.76 1.96
CA ILE A 183 -6.37 7.22 0.67
C ILE A 183 -5.47 8.24 -0.02
N GLU A 184 -4.28 7.83 -0.43
CA GLU A 184 -3.34 8.67 -1.18
C GLU A 184 -3.06 8.03 -2.53
N LEU A 185 -3.46 8.70 -3.59
CA LEU A 185 -3.26 8.27 -4.96
C LEU A 185 -2.38 9.31 -5.66
N SER A 186 -1.28 8.90 -6.27
CA SER A 186 -0.42 9.84 -6.97
C SER A 186 0.14 9.25 -8.28
N SER A 187 0.23 10.10 -9.29
CA SER A 187 0.94 9.80 -10.51
C SER A 187 2.44 10.00 -10.32
N LEU A 188 3.25 9.19 -10.99
CA LEU A 188 4.70 9.34 -11.01
C LEU A 188 5.18 10.56 -11.81
N ASP A 189 4.43 10.95 -12.84
CA ASP A 189 4.76 12.06 -13.73
C ASP A 189 3.82 13.27 -13.61
N GLY A 190 2.80 13.18 -12.75
CA GLY A 190 1.86 14.26 -12.46
C GLY A 190 0.91 14.63 -13.60
N LYS A 191 0.84 13.83 -14.68
CA LYS A 191 0.04 14.13 -15.88
C LYS A 191 -1.07 13.12 -16.18
N MET A 192 -1.16 12.08 -15.36
CA MET A 192 -2.13 11.01 -15.59
C MET A 192 -3.52 11.41 -15.16
N GLU A 193 -4.49 10.92 -15.92
CA GLU A 193 -5.91 11.08 -15.65
C GLU A 193 -6.49 9.83 -14.99
N ILE A 194 -7.54 9.99 -14.20
CA ILE A 194 -8.22 8.90 -13.51
C ILE A 194 -9.73 9.16 -13.46
N GLU A 195 -10.50 8.11 -13.70
CA GLU A 195 -11.92 8.06 -13.39
C GLU A 195 -12.12 7.48 -12.00
N ILE A 196 -12.91 8.13 -11.16
CA ILE A 196 -13.08 7.72 -9.77
C ILE A 196 -14.39 6.99 -9.48
N ASP A 197 -15.29 6.86 -10.45
CA ASP A 197 -16.63 6.29 -10.29
C ASP A 197 -16.63 4.90 -9.65
N GLU A 198 -15.68 4.03 -10.05
CA GLU A 198 -15.56 2.69 -9.48
C GLU A 198 -14.95 2.71 -8.06
N PHE A 199 -14.06 3.64 -7.78
CA PHE A 199 -13.48 3.81 -6.44
C PHE A 199 -14.54 4.30 -5.46
N ALA A 200 -15.38 5.25 -5.88
CA ALA A 200 -16.44 5.85 -5.08
C ALA A 200 -17.49 4.82 -4.62
N LYS A 201 -17.68 3.73 -5.38
CA LYS A 201 -18.59 2.63 -5.02
C LYS A 201 -18.05 1.74 -3.89
N THR A 202 -16.73 1.76 -3.62
CA THR A 202 -16.09 0.89 -2.63
C THR A 202 -16.40 1.31 -1.20
N GLU A 203 -16.45 0.33 -0.29
CA GLU A 203 -16.60 0.62 1.15
C GLU A 203 -15.36 1.32 1.71
N GLN A 204 -14.18 1.09 1.15
CA GLN A 204 -12.94 1.78 1.50
C GLN A 204 -13.05 3.28 1.26
N TRP A 205 -13.56 3.69 0.09
CA TRP A 205 -13.77 5.09 -0.25
C TRP A 205 -14.82 5.73 0.68
N LYS A 206 -15.98 5.09 0.84
CA LYS A 206 -17.11 5.62 1.63
C LYS A 206 -16.79 5.81 3.11
N LYS A 207 -15.86 5.00 3.67
CA LYS A 207 -15.50 5.03 5.09
C LYS A 207 -14.21 5.79 5.39
N ALA A 208 -13.42 6.13 4.38
CA ALA A 208 -12.22 6.93 4.58
C ALA A 208 -12.58 8.35 5.03
N ASP A 209 -11.75 8.92 5.90
CA ASP A 209 -11.90 10.29 6.39
C ASP A 209 -11.19 11.30 5.47
N GLY A 210 -10.22 10.86 4.67
CA GLY A 210 -9.43 11.73 3.80
C GLY A 210 -9.03 11.13 2.47
N ILE A 211 -8.92 11.98 1.45
CA ILE A 211 -8.42 11.65 0.12
C ILE A 211 -7.38 12.65 -0.35
N HIS A 212 -6.25 12.17 -0.85
CA HIS A 212 -5.25 12.94 -1.57
C HIS A 212 -5.05 12.30 -2.95
N CYS A 213 -5.53 12.96 -4.00
CA CYS A 213 -5.44 12.47 -5.37
C CYS A 213 -4.63 13.42 -6.24
N GLY A 214 -3.41 13.03 -6.56
CA GLY A 214 -2.50 13.74 -7.45
C GLY A 214 -2.66 13.38 -8.93
N PHE A 215 -3.69 12.59 -9.29
CA PHE A 215 -4.13 12.42 -10.67
C PHE A 215 -5.08 13.55 -11.06
N ASN A 216 -5.16 13.85 -12.36
CA ASN A 216 -6.23 14.67 -12.90
C ASN A 216 -7.52 13.85 -12.93
N VAL A 217 -8.45 14.20 -12.04
CA VAL A 217 -9.71 13.45 -11.92
C VAL A 217 -10.66 13.85 -13.04
N LEU A 218 -11.16 12.85 -13.75
CA LEU A 218 -12.21 12.96 -14.76
C LEU A 218 -13.55 12.61 -14.10
N ASN A 219 -14.64 13.26 -14.59
CA ASN A 219 -16.03 12.92 -14.23
C ASN A 219 -16.29 12.87 -12.71
N LEU A 220 -15.78 13.86 -11.98
CA LEU A 220 -15.99 13.95 -10.54
C LEU A 220 -17.45 14.26 -10.23
N ASN A 221 -18.15 13.34 -9.54
CA ASN A 221 -19.38 13.69 -8.85
C ASN A 221 -19.05 14.23 -7.45
N LEU A 222 -19.41 15.47 -7.16
CA LEU A 222 -19.10 16.10 -5.88
C LEU A 222 -19.71 15.38 -4.68
N GLU A 223 -20.83 14.69 -4.84
CA GLU A 223 -21.46 13.90 -3.78
C GLU A 223 -20.53 12.78 -3.28
N ASP A 224 -19.68 12.23 -4.18
CA ASP A 224 -18.76 11.15 -3.86
C ASP A 224 -17.58 11.59 -2.98
N ILE A 225 -17.35 12.89 -2.84
CA ILE A 225 -16.24 13.44 -2.04
C ILE A 225 -16.69 14.27 -0.82
N CYS A 226 -17.98 14.63 -0.73
CA CYS A 226 -18.49 15.49 0.35
C CYS A 226 -18.40 14.88 1.75
N HIS A 227 -18.21 13.57 1.86
CA HIS A 227 -18.10 12.89 3.14
C HIS A 227 -16.70 12.99 3.74
N PHE A 228 -15.66 13.33 2.96
CA PHE A 228 -14.30 13.46 3.44
C PHE A 228 -14.13 14.69 4.34
N SER A 229 -13.40 14.52 5.44
CA SER A 229 -12.97 15.63 6.30
C SER A 229 -11.72 16.35 5.74
N SER A 230 -10.92 15.64 4.94
CA SER A 230 -9.76 16.17 4.23
C SER A 230 -9.78 15.70 2.78
N CYS A 231 -9.81 16.64 1.85
CA CYS A 231 -9.87 16.34 0.42
C CYS A 231 -8.84 17.20 -0.34
N SER A 232 -7.96 16.55 -1.08
CA SER A 232 -7.02 17.19 -2.00
C SER A 232 -7.11 16.47 -3.34
N ILE A 233 -7.70 17.12 -4.35
CA ILE A 233 -7.96 16.53 -5.67
C ILE A 233 -7.56 17.53 -6.74
N THR A 234 -6.96 17.02 -7.82
CA THR A 234 -6.63 17.81 -9.01
C THR A 234 -7.73 17.64 -10.05
N LEU A 235 -8.32 18.74 -10.52
CA LEU A 235 -9.36 18.78 -11.53
C LEU A 235 -8.88 19.56 -12.76
N ASN A 236 -9.38 19.20 -13.94
CA ASN A 236 -9.15 19.97 -15.17
C ASN A 236 -9.99 21.24 -15.21
N SER A 237 -11.20 21.20 -14.67
CA SER A 237 -12.12 22.33 -14.59
C SER A 237 -13.12 22.14 -13.46
N ILE A 238 -13.68 23.22 -12.96
CA ILE A 238 -14.80 23.24 -12.01
C ILE A 238 -15.76 24.36 -12.40
N THR A 239 -17.03 24.09 -12.38
CA THR A 239 -18.06 25.08 -12.69
C THR A 239 -18.40 25.95 -11.46
N ALA A 240 -18.97 27.14 -11.70
CA ALA A 240 -19.42 28.01 -10.61
C ALA A 240 -20.51 27.34 -9.73
N GLN A 241 -21.35 26.50 -10.33
CA GLN A 241 -22.39 25.76 -9.61
C GLN A 241 -21.77 24.70 -8.68
N GLU A 242 -20.76 23.98 -9.13
CA GLU A 242 -20.02 23.00 -8.34
C GLU A 242 -19.27 23.65 -7.19
N LEU A 243 -18.66 24.81 -7.42
CA LEU A 243 -18.03 25.59 -6.36
C LEU A 243 -19.06 26.05 -5.30
N ASP A 244 -20.23 26.52 -5.73
CA ASP A 244 -21.32 26.96 -4.83
C ASP A 244 -21.86 25.75 -4.03
N PHE A 245 -21.97 24.58 -4.65
CA PHE A 245 -22.32 23.33 -3.98
C PHE A 245 -21.30 22.98 -2.87
N LEU A 246 -20.01 22.96 -3.16
CA LEU A 246 -18.97 22.69 -2.17
C LEU A 246 -19.00 23.69 -0.99
N ARG A 247 -19.28 24.96 -1.26
CA ARG A 247 -19.40 25.99 -0.21
C ARG A 247 -20.61 25.78 0.69
N LYS A 248 -21.72 25.27 0.17
CA LYS A 248 -22.98 25.06 0.88
C LYS A 248 -23.08 23.71 1.59
N THR A 249 -22.26 22.75 1.22
CA THR A 249 -22.29 21.41 1.80
C THR A 249 -21.77 21.45 3.24
N PRO A 250 -22.60 21.11 4.26
CA PRO A 250 -22.16 21.09 5.65
C PRO A 250 -21.15 19.97 5.85
N GLN A 251 -19.96 20.33 6.30
CA GLN A 251 -18.92 19.35 6.63
C GLN A 251 -19.18 18.74 8.00
N LYS A 252 -18.99 17.43 8.13
CA LYS A 252 -19.34 16.62 9.32
C LYS A 252 -18.58 16.95 10.61
N THR A 253 -17.51 17.75 10.56
CA THR A 253 -16.69 18.05 11.75
C THR A 253 -16.37 19.53 11.88
N SER A 254 -16.44 20.05 13.11
CA SER A 254 -16.09 21.42 13.50
C SER A 254 -14.57 21.68 13.48
N ASP A 255 -13.75 20.65 13.39
CA ASP A 255 -12.29 20.74 13.47
C ASP A 255 -11.65 20.57 12.08
N PHE A 256 -11.11 21.67 11.56
CA PHE A 256 -10.17 21.79 10.43
C PHE A 256 -10.33 20.77 9.29
N SER A 257 -11.36 20.93 8.48
CA SER A 257 -11.39 20.26 7.19
C SER A 257 -10.61 21.10 6.16
N PHE A 258 -9.58 20.48 5.60
CA PHE A 258 -8.79 21.07 4.52
C PHE A 258 -9.34 20.58 3.18
N PHE A 259 -10.00 21.45 2.44
CA PHE A 259 -10.41 21.19 1.07
C PHE A 259 -9.47 21.95 0.14
N CYS A 260 -8.64 21.23 -0.60
CA CYS A 260 -7.78 21.78 -1.63
C CYS A 260 -8.17 21.19 -2.98
N VAL A 261 -8.75 22.00 -3.85
CA VAL A 261 -8.99 21.66 -5.25
C VAL A 261 -7.91 22.35 -6.07
N VAL A 262 -7.04 21.59 -6.70
CA VAL A 262 -6.01 22.08 -7.61
C VAL A 262 -6.56 22.04 -9.02
N LEU A 263 -6.65 23.21 -9.68
CA LEU A 263 -7.02 23.27 -11.09
C LEU A 263 -5.75 23.07 -11.95
N SER A 264 -5.75 22.01 -12.75
CA SER A 264 -4.71 21.77 -13.74
C SER A 264 -4.97 22.65 -14.96
N LEU A 265 -4.35 23.83 -15.02
CA LEU A 265 -4.38 24.66 -16.24
C LEU A 265 -3.47 24.03 -17.29
N LEU A 266 -4.05 23.46 -18.34
CA LEU A 266 -3.37 23.06 -19.54
C LEU A 266 -2.74 24.30 -20.20
N HIS A 267 -1.40 24.28 -20.32
CA HIS A 267 -0.50 25.22 -20.99
C HIS A 267 -0.09 26.51 -20.27
N GLY A 268 1.05 26.47 -19.62
CA GLY A 268 2.03 27.57 -19.61
C GLY A 268 1.88 28.65 -18.56
N LEU A 269 0.98 28.56 -17.60
CA LEU A 269 0.89 29.49 -16.47
C LEU A 269 1.07 28.74 -15.13
N LYS A 270 1.74 29.43 -14.19
CA LYS A 270 2.05 28.95 -12.85
C LYS A 270 0.84 28.27 -12.19
N ASN A 271 1.09 27.15 -11.51
CA ASN A 271 0.11 26.46 -10.65
C ASN A 271 -0.52 27.45 -9.68
N ASP A 272 -1.70 27.93 -9.98
CA ASP A 272 -2.48 28.70 -9.03
C ASP A 272 -3.18 27.72 -8.08
N PHE A 273 -2.64 27.65 -6.87
CA PHE A 273 -3.27 26.90 -5.77
C PHE A 273 -4.45 27.71 -5.27
N TRP A 274 -5.67 27.20 -5.49
CA TRP A 274 -6.86 27.72 -4.85
C TRP A 274 -7.10 26.88 -3.58
N THR A 275 -6.77 27.45 -2.44
CA THR A 275 -7.21 26.93 -1.15
C THR A 275 -8.55 27.59 -0.83
N VAL A 276 -9.60 26.83 -0.82
CA VAL A 276 -10.89 27.31 -0.29
C VAL A 276 -10.83 27.12 1.22
N ASP A 277 -10.31 28.10 1.93
CA ASP A 277 -10.47 28.15 3.37
C ASP A 277 -11.86 28.67 3.75
N ARG A 278 -12.30 28.41 4.98
CA ARG A 278 -13.63 28.76 5.50
C ARG A 278 -13.93 30.27 5.50
N TYR A 279 -12.97 31.12 5.21
CA TYR A 279 -13.08 32.57 5.33
C TYR A 279 -13.14 33.31 4.00
N GLY A 280 -13.17 32.59 2.88
CA GLY A 280 -13.38 33.20 1.56
C GLY A 280 -12.25 34.13 1.11
N LYS A 281 -11.05 33.97 1.63
CA LYS A 281 -9.86 34.66 1.11
C LYS A 281 -9.26 33.80 0.01
N CYS A 282 -9.41 34.25 -1.24
CA CYS A 282 -8.71 33.76 -2.41
C CYS A 282 -7.26 34.23 -2.41
#